data_d3ac4920e5a8250dcc022f46ac084bca
#
_entry.id   d3ac4920e5a8250dcc022f46ac084bca
#
_cell.length_a   1.000
_cell.length_b   1.000
_cell.length_c   1.000
_cell.angle_alpha   90.00
_cell.angle_beta   90.00
_cell.angle_gamma   90.00
#
_symmetry.space_group_name_H-M   'P 1'
#
loop_
_entity.id
_entity.type
_entity.pdbx_description
1 polymer ?
#
loop_
_entity_poly.entity_id
_entity_poly.type
_entity_poly.pdbx_seq_one_letter_code
_entity_poly.pdbx_strand_id
1 'polypeptide(L)'
;KWFDDNGQEVQVQNGSITYDLMQVAITDNGRTSEKVYLAGERLTKADNWTKSYGDLPLTGKNQNGEEVTFSYYVVENPVSDYKISYSNNNGTESKTASGVAVSKGTLIIKNTKIARYTLPETGGTGTKALYFAGMAMIAISISTLMIRRAKKSK
;
A
#
# COMPACT_ATOMS: atom_id res chain seq x y z
N LYS A 1 -4.83 -3.78 11.24
CA LYS A 1 -3.95 -2.76 11.82
C LYS A 1 -3.50 -1.76 10.77
N TRP A 2 -3.28 -0.52 11.19
CA TRP A 2 -2.88 0.58 10.32
C TRP A 2 -1.53 1.14 10.78
N PHE A 3 -0.68 1.46 9.82
CA PHE A 3 0.66 2.00 10.05
C PHE A 3 0.88 3.24 9.19
N ASP A 4 1.61 4.21 9.68
CA ASP A 4 2.09 5.34 8.89
C ASP A 4 3.22 4.94 7.94
N ASP A 5 3.75 5.88 7.19
CA ASP A 5 4.85 5.67 6.25
C ASP A 5 6.22 5.44 6.93
N ASN A 6 6.31 5.65 8.25
CA ASN A 6 7.46 5.30 9.07
C ASN A 6 7.31 3.92 9.75
N GLY A 7 6.17 3.23 9.53
CA GLY A 7 5.87 1.93 10.13
C GLY A 7 5.39 2.00 11.59
N GLN A 8 4.93 3.17 12.05
CA GLN A 8 4.33 3.34 13.38
C GLN A 8 2.84 2.99 13.32
N GLU A 9 2.35 2.20 14.29
CA GLU A 9 0.92 1.87 14.37
C GLU A 9 0.10 3.13 14.68
N VAL A 10 -0.92 3.38 13.85
CA VAL A 10 -1.78 4.56 13.95
C VAL A 10 -3.25 4.19 14.08
N GLN A 11 -4.03 5.07 14.70
CA GLN A 11 -5.47 4.90 14.83
C GLN A 11 -6.20 5.60 13.67
N VAL A 12 -6.82 4.82 12.80
CA VAL A 12 -7.68 5.35 11.73
C VAL A 12 -9.10 5.50 12.24
N GLN A 13 -9.63 6.73 12.18
CA GLN A 13 -10.91 7.07 12.78
C GLN A 13 -12.09 6.82 11.87
N ASN A 14 -11.89 6.85 10.55
CA ASN A 14 -12.93 6.74 9.53
C ASN A 14 -12.52 5.74 8.45
N GLY A 15 -13.52 5.27 7.69
CA GLY A 15 -13.32 4.35 6.59
C GLY A 15 -13.74 2.92 6.90
N SER A 16 -13.53 2.07 5.93
CA SER A 16 -13.76 0.64 6.04
C SER A 16 -12.80 -0.10 5.12
N ILE A 17 -12.51 -1.33 5.45
CA ILE A 17 -11.91 -2.31 4.55
C ILE A 17 -12.93 -3.36 4.18
N THR A 18 -12.76 -3.95 3.01
CA THR A 18 -13.48 -5.16 2.61
C THR A 18 -12.47 -6.27 2.33
N TYR A 19 -12.84 -7.50 2.65
CA TYR A 19 -11.97 -8.65 2.48
C TYR A 19 -12.78 -9.91 2.22
N ASP A 20 -12.16 -10.91 1.64
CA ASP A 20 -12.70 -12.25 1.51
C ASP A 20 -12.02 -13.18 2.52
N LEU A 21 -12.82 -14.04 3.16
CA LEU A 21 -12.32 -15.16 3.94
C LEU A 21 -12.15 -16.35 3.01
N MET A 22 -10.92 -16.82 2.87
CA MET A 22 -10.55 -17.96 2.05
C MET A 22 -10.43 -19.22 2.89
N GLN A 23 -10.87 -20.36 2.35
CA GLN A 23 -10.69 -21.67 2.92
C GLN A 23 -9.73 -22.50 2.06
N VAL A 24 -8.74 -23.09 2.68
CA VAL A 24 -7.82 -24.05 2.08
C VAL A 24 -8.15 -25.43 2.60
N ALA A 25 -8.49 -26.35 1.71
CA ALA A 25 -8.65 -27.76 2.03
C ALA A 25 -7.34 -28.50 1.74
N ILE A 26 -6.85 -29.26 2.71
CA ILE A 26 -5.61 -29.98 2.66
C ILE A 26 -5.91 -31.47 2.88
N THR A 27 -5.58 -32.30 1.89
CA THR A 27 -5.70 -33.77 1.97
C THR A 27 -4.51 -34.36 2.74
N ASP A 28 -4.62 -35.58 3.22
CA ASP A 28 -3.56 -36.29 3.95
C ASP A 28 -2.27 -36.45 3.11
N ASN A 29 -2.40 -36.49 1.79
CA ASN A 29 -1.24 -36.55 0.87
C ASN A 29 -0.67 -35.17 0.52
N GLY A 30 -1.13 -34.09 1.19
CA GLY A 30 -0.63 -32.72 1.04
C GLY A 30 -1.15 -31.96 -0.18
N ARG A 31 -2.15 -32.47 -0.90
CA ARG A 31 -2.81 -31.71 -1.96
C ARG A 31 -3.65 -30.60 -1.35
N THR A 32 -3.60 -29.43 -1.95
CA THR A 32 -4.37 -28.26 -1.51
C THR A 32 -5.39 -27.82 -2.56
N SER A 33 -6.53 -27.36 -2.10
CA SER A 33 -7.48 -26.63 -2.92
C SER A 33 -8.04 -25.45 -2.15
N GLU A 34 -8.30 -24.34 -2.84
CA GLU A 34 -8.73 -23.09 -2.22
C GLU A 34 -10.07 -22.64 -2.78
N LYS A 35 -10.87 -22.01 -1.92
CA LYS A 35 -12.13 -21.36 -2.33
C LYS A 35 -12.42 -20.15 -1.45
N VAL A 36 -13.21 -19.23 -1.99
CA VAL A 36 -13.84 -18.19 -1.17
C VAL A 36 -14.85 -18.85 -0.25
N TYR A 37 -14.68 -18.67 1.06
CA TYR A 37 -15.61 -19.18 2.06
C TYR A 37 -16.68 -18.15 2.39
N LEU A 38 -16.27 -16.90 2.66
CA LEU A 38 -17.14 -15.73 2.80
C LEU A 38 -16.59 -14.58 1.98
N ALA A 39 -17.42 -13.99 1.13
CA ALA A 39 -17.02 -12.89 0.24
C ALA A 39 -17.50 -11.54 0.75
N GLY A 40 -16.70 -10.50 0.55
CA GLY A 40 -17.09 -9.11 0.77
C GLY A 40 -17.35 -8.76 2.23
N GLU A 41 -16.72 -9.44 3.17
CA GLU A 41 -16.76 -9.11 4.59
C GLU A 41 -16.20 -7.71 4.82
N ARG A 42 -16.75 -6.98 5.80
CA ARG A 42 -16.39 -5.59 6.06
C ARG A 42 -15.93 -5.38 7.49
N LEU A 43 -14.90 -4.54 7.66
CA LEU A 43 -14.45 -4.04 8.96
C LEU A 43 -14.43 -2.52 8.97
N THR A 44 -14.83 -1.96 10.10
CA THR A 44 -14.84 -0.52 10.36
C THR A 44 -14.24 -0.24 11.75
N LYS A 45 -14.08 1.04 12.08
CA LYS A 45 -13.74 1.44 13.45
C LYS A 45 -14.80 1.02 14.47
N ALA A 46 -16.08 1.04 14.11
CA ALA A 46 -17.15 0.61 15.01
C ALA A 46 -16.98 -0.87 15.45
N ASP A 47 -16.37 -1.69 14.61
CA ASP A 47 -15.99 -3.07 14.89
C ASP A 47 -14.64 -3.19 15.61
N ASN A 48 -14.01 -2.07 16.01
CA ASN A 48 -12.63 -2.01 16.50
C ASN A 48 -11.62 -2.67 15.52
N TRP A 49 -11.92 -2.65 14.23
CA TRP A 49 -11.13 -3.30 13.18
C TRP A 49 -10.91 -4.80 13.43
N THR A 50 -11.90 -5.46 14.08
CA THR A 50 -11.82 -6.87 14.47
C THR A 50 -13.09 -7.61 14.10
N LYS A 51 -12.95 -8.83 13.61
CA LYS A 51 -14.04 -9.78 13.36
C LYS A 51 -13.65 -11.14 13.90
N SER A 52 -14.59 -11.82 14.57
CA SER A 52 -14.41 -13.18 15.06
C SER A 52 -15.34 -14.14 14.33
N TYR A 53 -14.83 -15.32 14.03
CA TYR A 53 -15.56 -16.42 13.44
C TYR A 53 -15.50 -17.62 14.40
N GLY A 54 -16.64 -17.96 15.01
CA GLY A 54 -16.71 -19.01 16.04
C GLY A 54 -16.75 -20.44 15.52
N ASP A 55 -17.43 -20.64 14.37
CA ASP A 55 -17.86 -21.97 13.94
C ASP A 55 -17.31 -22.37 12.56
N LEU A 56 -16.07 -22.00 12.29
CA LEU A 56 -15.42 -22.44 11.04
C LEU A 56 -15.07 -23.93 11.13
N PRO A 57 -15.49 -24.75 10.13
CA PRO A 57 -15.15 -26.17 10.13
C PRO A 57 -13.64 -26.39 10.05
N LEU A 58 -13.10 -27.29 10.85
CA LEU A 58 -11.67 -27.64 10.86
C LEU A 58 -11.37 -28.86 9.99
N THR A 59 -12.39 -29.69 9.73
CA THR A 59 -12.29 -30.89 8.90
C THR A 59 -13.53 -31.04 8.03
N GLY A 60 -13.46 -31.83 6.99
CA GLY A 60 -14.58 -32.14 6.11
C GLY A 60 -14.18 -33.01 4.96
N LYS A 61 -14.96 -33.01 3.89
CA LYS A 61 -14.68 -33.71 2.65
C LYS A 61 -14.52 -32.74 1.49
N ASN A 62 -13.57 -33.01 0.60
CA ASN A 62 -13.47 -32.30 -0.65
C ASN A 62 -14.53 -32.81 -1.67
N GLN A 63 -14.52 -32.23 -2.88
CA GLN A 63 -15.45 -32.59 -3.95
C GLN A 63 -15.33 -34.04 -4.41
N ASN A 64 -14.17 -34.68 -4.16
CA ASN A 64 -13.92 -36.09 -4.49
C ASN A 64 -14.29 -37.06 -3.36
N GLY A 65 -14.84 -36.54 -2.21
CA GLY A 65 -15.19 -37.32 -1.04
C GLY A 65 -14.01 -37.67 -0.13
N GLU A 66 -12.79 -37.16 -0.40
CA GLU A 66 -11.62 -37.38 0.42
C GLU A 66 -11.68 -36.54 1.69
N GLU A 67 -11.26 -37.10 2.84
CA GLU A 67 -11.14 -36.37 4.10
C GLU A 67 -10.07 -35.27 3.95
N VAL A 68 -10.39 -34.08 4.48
CA VAL A 68 -9.52 -32.92 4.43
C VAL A 68 -9.52 -32.16 5.76
N THR A 69 -8.41 -31.53 6.05
CA THR A 69 -8.32 -30.49 7.08
C THR A 69 -8.45 -29.12 6.43
N PHE A 70 -9.04 -28.16 7.17
CA PHE A 70 -9.20 -26.80 6.69
C PHE A 70 -8.27 -25.84 7.43
N SER A 71 -7.71 -24.92 6.67
CA SER A 71 -7.12 -23.69 7.17
C SER A 71 -7.72 -22.49 6.47
N TYR A 72 -7.55 -21.31 7.07
CA TYR A 72 -8.17 -20.08 6.60
C TYR A 72 -7.16 -18.97 6.50
N TYR A 73 -7.38 -18.07 5.56
CA TYR A 73 -6.68 -16.80 5.44
C TYR A 73 -7.64 -15.72 4.90
N VAL A 74 -7.26 -14.46 5.01
CA VAL A 74 -8.06 -13.32 4.55
C VAL A 74 -7.34 -12.59 3.44
N VAL A 75 -8.09 -12.20 2.40
CA VAL A 75 -7.58 -11.40 1.28
C VAL A 75 -8.30 -10.06 1.32
N GLU A 76 -7.58 -9.00 1.62
CA GLU A 76 -8.13 -7.65 1.61
C GLU A 76 -8.21 -7.09 0.20
N ASN A 77 -9.30 -6.41 -0.11
CA ASN A 77 -9.39 -5.57 -1.29
C ASN A 77 -8.46 -4.34 -1.11
N PRO A 78 -7.63 -4.02 -2.12
CA PRO A 78 -6.64 -2.97 -1.98
C PRO A 78 -7.22 -1.63 -1.54
N VAL A 79 -6.60 -1.00 -0.55
CA VAL A 79 -6.89 0.36 -0.11
C VAL A 79 -5.90 1.31 -0.76
N SER A 80 -6.42 2.37 -1.39
CA SER A 80 -5.55 3.38 -2.04
C SER A 80 -4.55 3.97 -1.05
N ASP A 81 -3.32 4.17 -1.51
CA ASP A 81 -2.21 4.73 -0.73
C ASP A 81 -1.68 3.84 0.40
N TYR A 82 -2.10 2.57 0.47
CA TYR A 82 -1.59 1.63 1.46
C TYR A 82 -1.01 0.39 0.79
N LYS A 83 0.04 -0.12 1.41
CA LYS A 83 0.67 -1.40 1.10
C LYS A 83 0.17 -2.43 2.09
N ILE A 84 -0.33 -3.55 1.57
CA ILE A 84 -0.90 -4.63 2.38
C ILE A 84 0.19 -5.66 2.69
N SER A 85 0.20 -6.14 3.93
CA SER A 85 0.88 -7.36 4.34
C SER A 85 0.05 -8.09 5.40
N TYR A 86 0.38 -9.33 5.64
CA TYR A 86 -0.39 -10.21 6.51
C TYR A 86 0.49 -10.83 7.57
N SER A 87 -0.08 -11.12 8.74
CA SER A 87 0.58 -11.93 9.76
C SER A 87 -0.44 -12.77 10.53
N ASN A 88 0.04 -13.76 11.25
CA ASN A 88 -0.76 -14.55 12.18
C ASN A 88 -0.17 -14.45 13.61
N ASN A 89 -0.92 -14.95 14.57
CA ASN A 89 -0.48 -14.94 15.98
C ASN A 89 0.68 -15.90 16.28
N ASN A 90 1.10 -16.74 15.32
CA ASN A 90 2.27 -17.62 15.44
C ASN A 90 3.57 -16.90 15.00
N GLY A 91 3.52 -15.60 14.73
CA GLY A 91 4.66 -14.80 14.33
C GLY A 91 5.04 -14.90 12.85
N THR A 92 4.24 -15.62 12.04
CA THR A 92 4.45 -15.69 10.59
C THR A 92 4.01 -14.37 9.95
N GLU A 93 4.87 -13.77 9.15
CA GLU A 93 4.57 -12.59 8.33
C GLU A 93 4.73 -12.93 6.85
N SER A 94 3.86 -12.40 6.01
CA SER A 94 3.88 -12.62 4.56
C SER A 94 3.34 -11.42 3.79
N LYS A 95 3.83 -11.23 2.58
CA LYS A 95 3.25 -10.31 1.60
C LYS A 95 2.04 -10.93 0.88
N THR A 96 1.90 -12.25 0.92
CA THR A 96 0.77 -12.98 0.36
C THR A 96 -0.14 -13.48 1.48
N ALA A 97 -1.43 -13.37 1.28
CA ALA A 97 -2.44 -13.75 2.28
C ALA A 97 -2.36 -15.24 2.63
N SER A 98 -2.19 -16.12 1.64
CA SER A 98 -2.11 -17.58 1.83
C SER A 98 -0.90 -18.01 2.68
N GLY A 99 0.17 -17.22 2.68
CA GLY A 99 1.38 -17.50 3.48
C GLY A 99 1.18 -17.45 5.00
N VAL A 100 0.03 -16.95 5.47
CA VAL A 100 -0.30 -16.85 6.91
C VAL A 100 -1.51 -17.71 7.30
N ALA A 101 -1.96 -18.62 6.44
CA ALA A 101 -3.14 -19.46 6.69
C ALA A 101 -3.02 -20.23 8.01
N VAL A 102 -4.14 -20.29 8.75
CA VAL A 102 -4.23 -20.99 10.04
C VAL A 102 -5.52 -21.82 10.11
N SER A 103 -5.47 -22.97 10.77
CA SER A 103 -6.70 -23.72 11.10
C SER A 103 -7.40 -23.12 12.33
N LYS A 104 -6.61 -22.50 13.24
CA LYS A 104 -7.11 -21.82 14.43
C LYS A 104 -6.14 -20.72 14.81
N GLY A 105 -6.65 -19.57 15.23
CA GLY A 105 -5.83 -18.45 15.68
C GLY A 105 -6.31 -17.11 15.16
N THR A 106 -5.40 -16.12 15.15
CA THR A 106 -5.67 -14.76 14.71
C THR A 106 -4.93 -14.46 13.42
N LEU A 107 -5.63 -13.91 12.45
CA LEU A 107 -5.08 -13.36 11.23
C LEU A 107 -5.07 -11.83 11.34
N ILE A 108 -3.99 -11.21 10.92
CA ILE A 108 -3.80 -9.76 11.00
C ILE A 108 -3.50 -9.23 9.61
N ILE A 109 -4.34 -8.32 9.14
CA ILE A 109 -4.07 -7.49 7.97
C ILE A 109 -3.34 -6.24 8.43
N LYS A 110 -2.22 -5.92 7.79
CA LYS A 110 -1.41 -4.72 8.05
C LYS A 110 -1.46 -3.80 6.85
N ASN A 111 -2.05 -2.63 7.02
CA ASN A 111 -2.10 -1.56 6.03
C ASN A 111 -1.05 -0.51 6.38
N THR A 112 0.03 -0.45 5.61
CA THR A 112 1.11 0.53 5.79
C THR A 112 0.99 1.62 4.74
N LYS A 113 0.90 2.87 5.17
CA LYS A 113 0.81 4.02 4.27
C LYS A 113 2.03 4.11 3.37
N ILE A 114 1.80 4.36 2.09
CA ILE A 114 2.88 4.54 1.12
C ILE A 114 3.42 5.97 1.26
N ALA A 115 4.72 6.12 1.50
CA ALA A 115 5.37 7.41 1.53
C ALA A 115 5.23 8.11 0.18
N ARG A 116 4.65 9.30 0.18
CA ARG A 116 4.60 10.16 -1.00
C ARG A 116 5.82 11.07 -0.98
N TYR A 117 6.77 10.80 -1.85
CA TYR A 117 7.87 11.72 -2.09
C TYR A 117 7.34 12.88 -2.96
N THR A 118 7.22 14.05 -2.37
CA THR A 118 7.14 15.28 -3.16
C THR A 118 8.55 15.57 -3.67
N LEU A 119 8.72 15.59 -4.99
CA LEU A 119 9.98 16.06 -5.56
C LEU A 119 10.21 17.50 -5.05
N PRO A 120 11.43 17.84 -4.60
CA PRO A 120 11.74 19.22 -4.28
C PRO A 120 11.41 20.09 -5.49
N GLU A 121 10.70 21.20 -5.26
CA GLU A 121 10.53 22.20 -6.31
C GLU A 121 11.90 22.74 -6.70
N THR A 122 12.52 22.15 -7.73
CA THR A 122 13.81 22.59 -8.27
C THR A 122 13.72 23.94 -9.00
N GLY A 123 12.52 24.53 -9.08
CA GLY A 123 12.22 25.84 -9.64
C GLY A 123 12.17 26.98 -8.62
N GLY A 124 12.92 26.89 -7.53
CA GLY A 124 12.98 27.95 -6.51
C GLY A 124 13.48 29.30 -7.06
N THR A 125 13.33 30.36 -6.29
CA THR A 125 13.69 31.76 -6.57
C THR A 125 15.07 31.99 -7.19
N GLY A 126 15.98 31.02 -7.07
CA GLY A 126 17.31 31.07 -7.67
C GLY A 126 17.35 31.06 -9.20
N THR A 127 16.44 30.33 -9.86
CA THR A 127 16.37 30.31 -11.32
C THR A 127 15.87 31.62 -11.89
N LYS A 128 14.90 32.28 -11.25
CA LYS A 128 14.41 33.60 -11.66
C LYS A 128 15.52 34.65 -11.58
N ALA A 129 16.31 34.64 -10.52
CA ALA A 129 17.44 35.54 -10.36
C ALA A 129 18.50 35.36 -11.47
N LEU A 130 18.78 34.11 -11.87
CA LEU A 130 19.69 33.80 -12.98
C LEU A 130 19.14 34.29 -14.34
N TYR A 131 17.85 34.17 -14.60
CA TYR A 131 17.23 34.69 -15.81
C TYR A 131 17.29 36.20 -15.87
N PHE A 132 17.02 36.92 -14.77
CA PHE A 132 17.15 38.37 -14.71
C PHE A 132 18.59 38.84 -14.89
N ALA A 133 19.57 38.18 -14.28
CA ALA A 133 21.00 38.49 -14.45
C ALA A 133 21.45 38.26 -15.91
N GLY A 134 21.02 37.18 -16.53
CA GLY A 134 21.30 36.88 -17.94
C GLY A 134 20.73 37.92 -18.90
N MET A 135 19.48 38.34 -18.72
CA MET A 135 18.82 39.36 -19.52
C MET A 135 19.51 40.75 -19.35
N ALA A 136 19.92 41.09 -18.12
CA ALA A 136 20.65 42.35 -17.87
C ALA A 136 22.01 42.39 -18.59
N MET A 137 22.77 41.31 -18.61
CA MET A 137 24.03 41.21 -19.33
C MET A 137 23.85 41.35 -20.85
N ILE A 138 22.81 40.77 -21.43
CA ILE A 138 22.48 40.90 -22.85
C ILE A 138 22.18 42.39 -23.18
N ALA A 139 21.33 43.04 -22.39
CA ALA A 139 20.96 44.45 -22.57
C ALA A 139 22.21 45.37 -22.53
N ILE A 140 23.10 45.17 -21.58
CA ILE A 140 24.39 45.95 -21.47
C ILE A 140 25.26 45.71 -22.69
N SER A 141 25.34 44.47 -23.17
CA SER A 141 26.15 44.13 -24.36
C SER A 141 25.66 44.83 -25.63
N ILE A 142 24.33 44.85 -25.83
CA ILE A 142 23.70 45.52 -26.98
C ILE A 142 23.93 47.05 -26.90
N SER A 143 23.73 47.63 -25.72
CA SER A 143 23.93 49.07 -25.49
C SER A 143 25.37 49.51 -25.78
N THR A 144 26.37 48.76 -25.35
CA THR A 144 27.80 49.05 -25.61
C THR A 144 28.13 48.94 -27.09
N LEU A 145 27.53 47.99 -27.81
CA LEU A 145 27.72 47.83 -29.25
C LEU A 145 27.12 49.02 -30.02
N MET A 146 25.94 49.50 -29.64
CA MET A 146 25.29 50.67 -30.26
C MET A 146 26.10 51.94 -30.00
N ILE A 147 26.61 52.18 -28.80
CA ILE A 147 27.45 53.35 -28.48
C ILE A 147 28.74 53.34 -29.30
N ARG A 148 29.37 52.20 -29.46
CA ARG A 148 30.60 52.05 -30.28
C ARG A 148 30.33 52.32 -31.77
N ARG A 149 29.16 51.88 -32.30
CA ARG A 149 28.79 52.19 -33.70
C ARG A 149 28.48 53.67 -33.91
N ALA A 150 27.79 54.30 -32.96
CA ALA A 150 27.51 55.74 -33.06
C ALA A 150 28.76 56.62 -32.98
N LYS A 151 29.80 56.21 -32.24
CA LYS A 151 31.10 56.88 -32.18
C LYS A 151 31.96 56.73 -33.46
N LYS A 152 31.73 55.70 -34.26
CA LYS A 152 32.49 55.42 -35.48
C LYS A 152 31.91 56.09 -36.73
N SER A 153 30.69 56.68 -36.60
CA SER A 153 29.95 57.37 -37.64
C SER A 153 30.04 58.88 -37.55
N LYS A 154 30.91 59.41 -36.67
CA LYS A 154 31.34 60.80 -36.63
C LYS A 154 32.82 60.85 -36.95
#